data_006d23f63ca5005e22337bc5d11ec507
#
_entry.id   006d23f63ca5005e22337bc5d11ec507
#
_cell.length_a   1.000
_cell.length_b   1.000
_cell.length_c   1.000
_cell.angle_alpha   90.00
_cell.angle_beta   90.00
_cell.angle_gamma   90.00
#
_symmetry.space_group_name_H-M   'P 1'
#
loop_
_entity.id
_entity.type
_entity.pdbx_description
1 polymer ?
#
loop_
_entity_poly.entity_id
_entity_poly.type
_entity_poly.pdbx_seq_one_letter_code
_entity_poly.pdbx_strand_id
1 'polypeptide(L)'
;MAGLFARLVAEGEALAKSLGIPVFVIKALHMLDNPLAMKDLGRRMHCDPSFITSIADTLEKHGLAVREPDPADRRVKRLVLTPAGAELKARIEDEVLSRTPWRLCLSREQRASLLALIKTMSPPLSATEADCPGEEVSKLLVSAAEPISAAAPAAR
;
A
#
# COMPACT_ATOMS: atom_id res chain seq x y z
N MET A 1 -3.80 18.47 -15.02
CA MET A 1 -3.63 17.05 -14.65
C MET A 1 -2.34 16.83 -13.85
N ALA A 2 -1.17 17.32 -14.33
CA ALA A 2 0.11 17.16 -13.63
C ALA A 2 0.10 17.66 -12.16
N GLY A 3 -0.47 18.81 -11.88
CA GLY A 3 -0.53 19.37 -10.52
C GLY A 3 -1.36 18.55 -9.52
N LEU A 4 -2.46 17.92 -9.97
CA LEU A 4 -3.25 17.03 -9.10
C LEU A 4 -2.46 15.77 -8.75
N PHE A 5 -1.80 15.18 -9.75
CA PHE A 5 -1.00 13.97 -9.54
C PHE A 5 0.18 14.24 -8.60
N ALA A 6 0.92 15.32 -8.83
CA ALA A 6 2.02 15.73 -7.96
C ALA A 6 1.58 15.94 -6.51
N ARG A 7 0.41 16.55 -6.31
CA ARG A 7 -0.17 16.74 -4.97
C ARG A 7 -0.50 15.41 -4.30
N LEU A 8 -1.10 14.46 -5.01
CA LEU A 8 -1.43 13.15 -4.46
C LEU A 8 -0.19 12.35 -4.06
N VAL A 9 0.86 12.41 -4.88
CA VAL A 9 2.15 11.78 -4.56
C VAL A 9 2.74 12.42 -3.30
N ALA A 10 2.81 13.75 -3.22
CA ALA A 10 3.34 14.47 -2.07
C ALA A 10 2.57 14.18 -0.77
N GLU A 11 1.23 14.09 -0.83
CA GLU A 11 0.40 13.71 0.32
C GLU A 11 0.68 12.26 0.77
N GLY A 12 0.84 11.33 -0.19
CA GLY A 12 1.22 9.94 0.10
C GLY A 12 2.60 9.83 0.76
N GLU A 13 3.58 10.58 0.27
CA GLU A 13 4.93 10.64 0.85
C GLU A 13 4.93 11.26 2.26
N ALA A 14 4.18 12.34 2.45
CA ALA A 14 4.03 12.98 3.76
C ALA A 14 3.39 12.04 4.78
N LEU A 15 2.37 11.28 4.37
CA LEU A 15 1.74 10.27 5.22
C LEU A 15 2.72 9.14 5.56
N ALA A 16 3.44 8.60 4.58
CA ALA A 16 4.45 7.57 4.79
C ALA A 16 5.50 8.03 5.81
N LYS A 17 6.00 9.26 5.65
CA LYS A 17 6.95 9.88 6.58
C LYS A 17 6.38 10.03 7.99
N SER A 18 5.12 10.44 8.13
CA SER A 18 4.48 10.60 9.45
C SER A 18 4.27 9.28 10.17
N LEU A 19 4.08 8.20 9.43
CA LEU A 19 3.91 6.84 9.96
C LEU A 19 5.25 6.10 10.15
N GLY A 20 6.35 6.64 9.66
CA GLY A 20 7.67 6.00 9.71
C GLY A 20 7.76 4.73 8.85
N ILE A 21 6.89 4.57 7.84
CA ILE A 21 6.85 3.41 6.94
C ILE A 21 7.00 3.85 5.49
N PRO A 22 7.71 3.07 4.66
CA PRO A 22 7.86 3.40 3.24
C PRO A 22 6.54 3.35 2.47
N VAL A 23 6.38 4.21 1.45
CA VAL A 23 5.17 4.32 0.61
C VAL A 23 4.75 2.98 -0.01
N PHE A 24 5.72 2.16 -0.43
CA PHE A 24 5.41 0.87 -1.03
C PHE A 24 4.88 -0.17 -0.01
N VAL A 25 5.21 -0.04 1.28
CA VAL A 25 4.59 -0.85 2.36
C VAL A 25 3.14 -0.43 2.54
N ILE A 26 2.83 0.87 2.50
CA ILE A 26 1.45 1.39 2.49
C ILE A 26 0.69 0.84 1.28
N LYS A 27 1.29 0.86 0.10
CA LYS A 27 0.69 0.31 -1.11
C LYS A 27 0.41 -1.20 -0.98
N ALA A 28 1.34 -1.95 -0.40
CA ALA A 28 1.15 -3.38 -0.15
C ALA A 28 0.03 -3.65 0.85
N LEU A 29 -0.02 -2.91 1.97
CA LEU A 29 -1.11 -2.99 2.95
C LEU A 29 -2.48 -2.75 2.31
N HIS A 30 -2.57 -1.74 1.45
CA HIS A 30 -3.82 -1.43 0.74
C HIS A 30 -4.29 -2.58 -0.17
N MET A 31 -3.37 -3.38 -0.73
CA MET A 31 -3.70 -4.50 -1.61
C MET A 31 -4.05 -5.80 -0.87
N LEU A 32 -3.83 -5.85 0.44
CA LEU A 32 -4.07 -7.02 1.29
C LEU A 32 -5.47 -6.98 1.94
N ASP A 33 -6.55 -6.84 1.13
CA ASP A 33 -7.92 -6.98 1.63
C ASP A 33 -8.23 -8.41 2.07
N ASN A 34 -7.59 -9.37 1.42
CA ASN A 34 -7.69 -10.80 1.67
C ASN A 34 -6.28 -11.41 1.63
N PRO A 35 -6.09 -12.60 2.20
CA PRO A 35 -4.84 -13.35 2.06
C PRO A 35 -4.42 -13.45 0.60
N LEU A 36 -3.20 -12.98 0.28
CA LEU A 36 -2.74 -12.85 -1.09
C LEU A 36 -1.41 -13.56 -1.28
N ALA A 37 -1.31 -14.42 -2.31
CA ALA A 37 -0.06 -15.09 -2.64
C ALA A 37 1.03 -14.06 -3.03
N MET A 38 2.27 -14.30 -2.61
CA MET A 38 3.42 -13.43 -2.88
C MET A 38 3.56 -13.10 -4.38
N LYS A 39 3.35 -14.11 -5.25
CA LYS A 39 3.37 -13.94 -6.70
C LYS A 39 2.27 -12.99 -7.19
N ASP A 40 1.09 -13.05 -6.58
CA ASP A 40 -0.04 -12.22 -6.98
C ASP A 40 0.11 -10.78 -6.49
N LEU A 41 0.71 -10.61 -5.31
CA LEU A 41 1.11 -9.28 -4.83
C LEU A 41 2.13 -8.65 -5.78
N GLY A 42 3.14 -9.42 -6.23
CA GLY A 42 4.12 -8.96 -7.23
C GLY A 42 3.47 -8.51 -8.52
N ARG A 43 2.54 -9.30 -9.05
CA ARG A 43 1.79 -8.92 -10.25
C ARG A 43 0.97 -7.64 -10.07
N ARG A 44 0.28 -7.49 -8.94
CA ARG A 44 -0.52 -6.29 -8.65
C ARG A 44 0.32 -5.03 -8.42
N MET A 45 1.48 -5.19 -7.82
CA MET A 45 2.41 -4.09 -7.57
C MET A 45 3.30 -3.79 -8.77
N HIS A 46 3.31 -4.68 -9.78
CA HIS A 46 4.25 -4.65 -10.91
C HIS A 46 5.72 -4.64 -10.43
N CYS A 47 6.03 -5.50 -9.47
CA CYS A 47 7.34 -5.54 -8.82
C CYS A 47 7.98 -6.92 -8.92
N ASP A 48 9.32 -6.93 -8.92
CA ASP A 48 10.10 -8.15 -8.91
C ASP A 48 9.88 -8.99 -7.64
N PRO A 49 10.02 -10.33 -7.72
CA PRO A 49 9.86 -11.23 -6.58
C PRO A 49 10.78 -10.90 -5.40
N SER A 50 12.01 -10.44 -5.67
CA SER A 50 12.97 -10.03 -4.64
C SER A 50 12.47 -8.82 -3.84
N PHE A 51 11.91 -7.83 -4.54
CA PHE A 51 11.33 -6.65 -3.90
C PHE A 51 10.09 -6.98 -3.07
N ILE A 52 9.23 -7.87 -3.57
CA ILE A 52 8.07 -8.36 -2.81
C ILE A 52 8.50 -9.10 -1.55
N THR A 53 9.59 -9.87 -1.62
CA THR A 53 10.17 -10.52 -0.44
C THR A 53 10.59 -9.49 0.60
N SER A 54 11.29 -8.43 0.19
CA SER A 54 11.70 -7.34 1.08
C SER A 54 10.52 -6.58 1.71
N ILE A 55 9.45 -6.37 0.94
CA ILE A 55 8.20 -5.79 1.46
C ILE A 55 7.59 -6.70 2.52
N ALA A 56 7.49 -7.99 2.24
CA ALA A 56 6.92 -8.97 3.15
C ALA A 56 7.75 -9.08 4.45
N ASP A 57 9.08 -9.07 4.34
CA ASP A 57 9.99 -9.06 5.50
C ASP A 57 9.77 -7.81 6.35
N THR A 58 9.57 -6.66 5.71
CA THR A 58 9.27 -5.40 6.41
C THR A 58 7.93 -5.48 7.12
N LEU A 59 6.88 -5.98 6.47
CA LEU A 59 5.56 -6.15 7.07
C LEU A 59 5.60 -7.10 8.28
N GLU A 60 6.33 -8.23 8.17
CA GLU A 60 6.51 -9.19 9.27
C GLU A 60 7.31 -8.56 10.42
N LYS A 61 8.41 -7.86 10.12
CA LYS A 61 9.23 -7.18 11.12
C LYS A 61 8.43 -6.18 11.96
N HIS A 62 7.48 -5.49 11.33
CA HIS A 62 6.59 -4.55 12.01
C HIS A 62 5.33 -5.21 12.59
N GLY A 63 5.20 -6.53 12.49
CA GLY A 63 4.05 -7.26 13.01
C GLY A 63 2.74 -6.96 12.27
N LEU A 64 2.80 -6.44 11.04
CA LEU A 64 1.63 -6.00 10.27
C LEU A 64 1.04 -7.11 9.39
N ALA A 65 1.85 -8.06 9.00
CA ALA A 65 1.42 -9.24 8.25
C ALA A 65 2.22 -10.48 8.68
N VAL A 66 1.75 -11.65 8.31
CA VAL A 66 2.43 -12.94 8.48
C VAL A 66 2.40 -13.71 7.17
N ARG A 67 3.43 -14.53 6.95
CA ARG A 67 3.46 -15.49 5.84
C ARG A 67 2.85 -16.81 6.28
N GLU A 68 1.82 -17.23 5.59
CA GLU A 68 1.17 -18.53 5.80
C GLU A 68 1.22 -19.39 4.56
N PRO A 69 1.27 -20.74 4.70
CA PRO A 69 1.03 -21.64 3.57
C PRO A 69 -0.39 -21.44 3.03
N ASP A 70 -0.55 -21.45 1.69
CA ASP A 70 -1.87 -21.47 1.09
C ASP A 70 -2.60 -22.78 1.43
N PRO A 71 -3.88 -22.75 1.85
CA PRO A 71 -4.64 -23.96 2.15
C PRO A 71 -4.80 -24.91 0.95
N ALA A 72 -4.84 -24.38 -0.26
CA ALA A 72 -4.98 -25.18 -1.49
C ALA A 72 -3.65 -25.76 -1.96
N ASP A 73 -2.53 -25.03 -1.75
CA ASP A 73 -1.18 -25.50 -2.09
C ASP A 73 -0.18 -24.98 -1.07
N ARG A 74 0.25 -25.85 -0.15
CA ARG A 74 1.20 -25.51 0.93
C ARG A 74 2.58 -25.04 0.44
N ARG A 75 2.92 -25.24 -0.83
CA ARG A 75 4.16 -24.75 -1.44
C ARG A 75 4.08 -23.25 -1.72
N VAL A 76 2.87 -22.73 -1.87
CA VAL A 76 2.62 -21.31 -2.07
C VAL A 76 2.56 -20.58 -0.72
N LYS A 77 3.33 -19.50 -0.58
CA LYS A 77 3.23 -18.60 0.57
C LYS A 77 2.34 -17.42 0.23
N ARG A 78 1.40 -17.13 1.13
CA ARG A 78 0.53 -15.96 1.06
C ARG A 78 0.78 -15.05 2.25
N LEU A 79 0.60 -13.75 2.04
CA LEU A 79 0.59 -12.76 3.10
C LEU A 79 -0.82 -12.61 3.66
N VAL A 80 -0.90 -12.55 4.98
CA VAL A 80 -2.14 -12.35 5.73
C VAL A 80 -1.93 -11.20 6.69
N LEU A 81 -2.82 -10.22 6.71
CA LEU A 81 -2.73 -9.13 7.67
C LEU A 81 -2.97 -9.64 9.09
N THR A 82 -2.18 -9.14 10.01
CA THR A 82 -2.46 -9.27 11.44
C THR A 82 -3.57 -8.29 11.84
N PRO A 83 -4.16 -8.42 13.05
CA PRO A 83 -5.07 -7.41 13.58
C PRO A 83 -4.44 -5.99 13.58
N ALA A 84 -3.17 -5.88 13.96
CA ALA A 84 -2.44 -4.61 13.93
C ALA A 84 -2.26 -4.06 12.51
N GLY A 85 -2.00 -4.96 11.53
CA GLY A 85 -1.93 -4.58 10.12
C GLY A 85 -3.26 -4.09 9.56
N ALA A 86 -4.35 -4.75 9.93
CA ALA A 86 -5.70 -4.35 9.52
C ALA A 86 -6.11 -2.99 10.14
N GLU A 87 -5.77 -2.76 11.41
CA GLU A 87 -6.01 -1.48 12.08
C GLU A 87 -5.20 -0.34 11.44
N LEU A 88 -3.91 -0.57 11.17
CA LEU A 88 -3.07 0.41 10.50
C LEU A 88 -3.57 0.71 9.08
N LYS A 89 -3.99 -0.31 8.34
CA LYS A 89 -4.60 -0.13 7.01
C LYS A 89 -5.83 0.76 7.08
N ALA A 90 -6.77 0.49 8.00
CA ALA A 90 -7.98 1.30 8.16
C ALA A 90 -7.65 2.76 8.51
N ARG A 91 -6.66 3.00 9.37
CA ARG A 91 -6.18 4.35 9.70
C ARG A 91 -5.60 5.07 8.48
N ILE A 92 -4.78 4.38 7.68
CA ILE A 92 -4.21 4.93 6.44
C ILE A 92 -5.32 5.30 5.47
N GLU A 93 -6.28 4.42 5.27
CA GLU A 93 -7.42 4.66 4.36
C GLU A 93 -8.24 5.87 4.78
N ASP A 94 -8.55 6.01 6.07
CA ASP A 94 -9.26 7.18 6.58
C ASP A 94 -8.46 8.48 6.42
N GLU A 95 -7.17 8.46 6.76
CA GLU A 95 -6.26 9.59 6.60
C GLU A 95 -6.12 10.02 5.14
N VAL A 96 -5.91 9.07 4.22
CA VAL A 96 -5.86 9.35 2.77
C VAL A 96 -7.18 9.91 2.29
N LEU A 97 -8.30 9.29 2.67
CA LEU A 97 -9.63 9.73 2.26
C LEU A 97 -9.95 11.12 2.79
N SER A 98 -9.56 11.46 4.02
CA SER A 98 -9.83 12.77 4.63
C SER A 98 -9.11 13.91 3.92
N ARG A 99 -7.95 13.65 3.31
CA ARG A 99 -7.09 14.66 2.64
C ARG A 99 -7.30 14.74 1.14
N THR A 100 -8.04 13.81 0.54
CA THR A 100 -8.18 13.78 -0.92
C THR A 100 -9.09 14.88 -1.45
N PRO A 101 -8.67 15.62 -2.51
CA PRO A 101 -9.45 16.76 -3.05
C PRO A 101 -10.87 16.37 -3.48
N TRP A 102 -11.06 15.18 -4.03
CA TRP A 102 -12.39 14.71 -4.45
C TRP A 102 -13.34 14.48 -3.29
N ARG A 103 -12.85 14.15 -2.08
CA ARG A 103 -13.71 14.07 -0.89
C ARG A 103 -14.06 15.46 -0.36
N LEU A 104 -13.12 16.38 -0.42
CA LEU A 104 -13.29 17.74 0.10
C LEU A 104 -14.11 18.65 -0.82
N CYS A 105 -13.98 18.48 -2.15
CA CYS A 105 -14.51 19.41 -3.14
C CYS A 105 -15.66 18.86 -3.99
N LEU A 106 -15.92 17.54 -3.99
CA LEU A 106 -16.92 16.91 -4.86
C LEU A 106 -18.09 16.34 -4.06
N SER A 107 -19.31 16.53 -4.59
CA SER A 107 -20.51 15.85 -4.08
C SER A 107 -20.41 14.32 -4.30
N ARG A 108 -21.29 13.55 -3.64
CA ARG A 108 -21.36 12.10 -3.81
C ARG A 108 -21.59 11.70 -5.29
N GLU A 109 -22.45 12.41 -5.98
CA GLU A 109 -22.77 12.16 -7.39
C GLU A 109 -21.59 12.48 -8.30
N GLN A 110 -20.91 13.61 -8.06
CA GLN A 110 -19.71 13.99 -8.80
C GLN A 110 -18.57 12.97 -8.61
N ARG A 111 -18.41 12.43 -7.40
CA ARG A 111 -17.42 11.36 -7.15
C ARG A 111 -17.77 10.07 -7.90
N ALA A 112 -19.03 9.68 -7.94
CA ALA A 112 -19.47 8.51 -8.70
C ALA A 112 -19.20 8.69 -10.20
N SER A 113 -19.50 9.87 -10.75
CA SER A 113 -19.22 10.19 -12.16
C SER A 113 -17.73 10.19 -12.45
N LEU A 114 -16.91 10.77 -11.57
CA LEU A 114 -15.45 10.77 -11.72
C LEU A 114 -14.90 9.34 -11.70
N LEU A 115 -15.38 8.51 -10.78
CA LEU A 115 -14.95 7.10 -10.70
C LEU A 115 -15.31 6.33 -11.98
N ALA A 116 -16.50 6.56 -12.55
CA ALA A 116 -16.89 5.94 -13.80
C ALA A 116 -15.97 6.34 -14.95
N LEU A 117 -15.64 7.64 -15.06
CA LEU A 117 -14.70 8.15 -16.06
C LEU A 117 -13.30 7.57 -15.89
N ILE A 118 -12.77 7.53 -14.68
CA ILE A 118 -11.46 6.95 -14.39
C ILE A 118 -11.42 5.46 -14.79
N LYS A 119 -12.46 4.69 -14.46
CA LYS A 119 -12.56 3.28 -14.86
C LYS A 119 -12.57 3.08 -16.38
N THR A 120 -13.19 4.00 -17.11
CA THR A 120 -13.21 3.97 -18.59
C THR A 120 -11.84 4.32 -19.17
N MET A 121 -11.10 5.22 -18.53
CA MET A 121 -9.78 5.67 -18.98
C MET A 121 -8.63 4.74 -18.55
N SER A 122 -8.86 3.91 -17.57
CA SER A 122 -7.87 2.96 -17.02
C SER A 122 -8.30 1.54 -17.35
N PRO A 123 -8.11 1.08 -18.60
CA PRO A 123 -8.22 -0.34 -18.88
C PRO A 123 -7.21 -1.10 -18.02
N PRO A 124 -7.46 -2.38 -17.70
CA PRO A 124 -6.51 -3.15 -16.90
C PRO A 124 -5.14 -3.10 -17.58
N LEU A 125 -4.15 -2.55 -16.88
CA LEU A 125 -2.77 -2.45 -17.37
C LEU A 125 -2.30 -3.86 -17.76
N SER A 126 -2.00 -4.05 -19.05
CA SER A 126 -1.30 -5.24 -19.52
C SER A 126 0.07 -5.28 -18.82
N ALA A 127 0.47 -6.46 -18.37
CA ALA A 127 1.58 -6.71 -17.44
C ALA A 127 3.00 -6.34 -17.95
N THR A 128 3.16 -5.41 -18.88
CA THR A 128 4.42 -5.21 -19.61
C THR A 128 5.16 -3.91 -19.32
N GLU A 129 4.60 -2.96 -18.62
CA GLU A 129 5.26 -1.65 -18.44
C GLU A 129 4.95 -1.03 -17.07
N ALA A 130 5.64 -1.48 -16.04
CA ALA A 130 5.81 -0.70 -14.82
C ALA A 130 7.26 -0.82 -14.36
N ASP A 131 8.01 0.24 -14.58
CA ASP A 131 9.33 0.44 -14.04
C ASP A 131 9.23 0.46 -12.50
N CYS A 132 9.57 -0.66 -11.87
CA CYS A 132 9.75 -0.70 -10.42
C CYS A 132 11.11 -0.11 -10.10
N PRO A 133 11.20 0.84 -9.18
CA PRO A 133 12.49 1.31 -8.69
C PRO A 133 13.22 0.13 -8.05
N GLY A 134 14.18 -0.41 -8.77
CA GLY A 134 14.98 -1.57 -8.38
C GLY A 134 15.81 -1.36 -7.12
N GLU A 135 17.00 -1.87 -7.11
CA GLU A 135 17.97 -2.04 -6.01
C GLU A 135 18.16 -0.84 -5.04
N GLU A 136 17.93 0.41 -5.47
CA GLU A 136 18.05 1.59 -4.61
C GLU A 136 17.00 1.65 -3.50
N VAL A 137 15.78 1.23 -3.81
CA VAL A 137 14.68 1.21 -2.83
C VAL A 137 14.85 0.07 -1.83
N SER A 138 15.47 -1.04 -2.23
CA SER A 138 15.83 -2.13 -1.32
C SER A 138 16.82 -1.66 -0.23
N LYS A 139 17.74 -0.76 -0.58
CA LYS A 139 18.70 -0.16 0.38
C LYS A 139 18.01 0.80 1.36
N LEU A 140 17.00 1.53 0.92
CA LEU A 140 16.18 2.39 1.79
C LEU A 140 15.34 1.59 2.78
N LEU A 141 14.88 0.39 2.39
CA LEU A 141 14.16 -0.54 3.26
C LEU A 141 15.00 -1.00 4.46
N VAL A 142 16.27 -1.28 4.22
CA VAL A 142 17.20 -1.72 5.27
C VAL A 142 17.52 -0.59 6.24
N SER A 143 17.54 0.67 5.75
CA SER A 143 17.83 1.85 6.56
C SER A 143 16.65 2.32 7.43
N ALA A 144 15.40 2.03 7.04
CA ALA A 144 14.19 2.39 7.81
C ALA A 144 13.87 1.39 8.96
N ALA A 145 14.90 0.77 9.53
CA ALA A 145 14.78 -0.34 10.47
C ALA A 145 14.52 0.06 11.93
N GLU A 146 14.06 1.27 12.20
CA GLU A 146 13.63 1.64 13.54
C GLU A 146 12.19 1.16 13.82
N PRO A 147 11.88 0.70 15.06
CA PRO A 147 10.54 0.22 15.38
C PRO A 147 9.53 1.38 15.27
N ILE A 148 8.43 1.11 14.60
CA ILE A 148 7.29 2.03 14.58
C ILE A 148 6.84 2.19 16.04
N SER A 149 7.12 3.35 16.62
CA SER A 149 6.61 3.69 17.92
C SER A 149 5.08 3.70 17.84
N ALA A 150 4.45 2.80 18.60
CA ALA A 150 3.01 2.84 18.82
C ALA A 150 2.70 4.11 19.60
N ALA A 151 2.53 5.23 18.91
CA ALA A 151 2.06 6.45 19.50
C ALA A 151 0.64 6.18 20.02
N ALA A 152 0.51 6.13 21.33
CA ALA A 152 -0.76 6.03 22.03
C ALA A 152 -1.73 7.10 21.52
N PRO A 153 -3.03 6.82 21.47
CA PRO A 153 -4.02 7.82 21.08
C PRO A 153 -4.00 8.94 22.10
N ALA A 154 -3.71 10.16 21.64
CA ALA A 154 -3.92 11.36 22.45
C ALA A 154 -5.42 11.45 22.74
N ALA A 155 -5.77 11.20 23.99
CA ALA A 155 -7.09 11.51 24.53
C ALA A 155 -7.33 13.03 24.43
N ARG A 156 -8.35 13.42 23.67
CA ARG A 156 -9.25 14.54 23.94
C ARG A 156 -10.54 14.40 23.12
#